data_59b46d75a4fdbf7443c6be132a9311b0
#
_entry.id   59b46d75a4fdbf7443c6be132a9311b0
#
_cell.length_a   1.000
_cell.length_b   1.000
_cell.length_c   1.000
_cell.angle_alpha   90.00
_cell.angle_beta   90.00
_cell.angle_gamma   90.00
#
_symmetry.space_group_name_H-M   'P 1'
#
loop_
_entity.id
_entity.type
_entity.pdbx_description
1 polymer ?
#
loop_
_entity_poly.entity_id
_entity_poly.type
_entity_poly.pdbx_seq_one_letter_code
_entity_poly.pdbx_strand_id
1 'polypeptide(L)'
;AVKDSVVCGLARAADADIDRAGEALKDAAACRVHTFIATSPIHMKMKLRLEPDQVLERAVEAVRRARRWTDDVEFSAEDAGRSELDFLCRITEAVIEAGARTINIPDTVGYNVPDQFAHTIRSLIERVPNADKAVFSVHCHNDLGLAVANSLAAVLAGARQVECTINGLGERAGNASLEEIVMTVRTRRDVFHLETGIDTTQIVPASRLVANITGFPVQPNKAIVGANAFAHESGIHQDGVLKHRETYEIMRAEDVGWTTNRMVLGKHS
;
A
#
# COMPACT_ATOMS: atom_id res chain seq x y z
N ALA A 1 -21.23 12.21 -0.92
CA ALA A 1 -20.97 11.03 -1.69
C ALA A 1 -20.40 9.93 -0.80
N VAL A 2 -19.09 9.86 -0.53
CA VAL A 2 -18.49 8.83 0.34
C VAL A 2 -18.71 9.19 1.81
N LYS A 3 -19.32 8.27 2.59
CA LYS A 3 -19.63 8.50 4.02
C LYS A 3 -18.94 7.52 4.96
N ASP A 4 -18.63 6.32 4.45
CA ASP A 4 -18.17 5.20 5.26
C ASP A 4 -16.65 4.95 5.12
N SER A 5 -15.93 5.90 4.49
CA SER A 5 -14.48 5.85 4.31
C SER A 5 -13.88 7.24 4.48
N VAL A 6 -12.65 7.29 4.93
CA VAL A 6 -11.86 8.52 4.98
C VAL A 6 -11.47 8.93 3.55
N VAL A 7 -11.76 10.16 3.16
CA VAL A 7 -11.33 10.71 1.87
C VAL A 7 -9.99 11.41 2.07
N CYS A 8 -8.99 10.99 1.32
CA CYS A 8 -7.63 11.50 1.42
C CYS A 8 -7.29 12.42 0.25
N GLY A 9 -6.66 13.56 0.55
CA GLY A 9 -6.07 14.47 -0.44
C GLY A 9 -4.56 14.52 -0.30
N LEU A 10 -3.85 14.22 -1.40
CA LEU A 10 -2.38 14.25 -1.46
C LEU A 10 -1.91 15.65 -1.86
N ALA A 11 -0.94 16.20 -1.12
CA ALA A 11 -0.37 17.52 -1.34
C ALA A 11 1.15 17.51 -1.15
N ARG A 12 1.88 18.18 -2.03
CA ARG A 12 3.31 18.45 -1.79
C ARG A 12 3.46 19.30 -0.52
N ALA A 13 4.64 19.27 0.11
CA ALA A 13 4.97 20.13 1.24
C ALA A 13 5.11 21.59 0.79
N ALA A 14 4.00 22.16 0.35
CA ALA A 14 3.85 23.54 -0.09
C ALA A 14 2.48 24.08 0.37
N ASP A 15 2.45 25.29 0.91
CA ASP A 15 1.27 25.90 1.51
C ASP A 15 0.04 25.88 0.61
N ALA A 16 0.22 26.29 -0.64
CA ALA A 16 -0.86 26.36 -1.62
C ALA A 16 -1.46 24.99 -1.96
N ASP A 17 -0.63 23.94 -2.03
CA ASP A 17 -1.07 22.57 -2.32
C ASP A 17 -1.86 22.00 -1.13
N ILE A 18 -1.36 22.21 0.08
CA ILE A 18 -1.99 21.74 1.32
C ILE A 18 -3.33 22.44 1.53
N ASP A 19 -3.39 23.75 1.34
CA ASP A 19 -4.65 24.50 1.47
C ASP A 19 -5.66 24.04 0.41
N ARG A 20 -5.21 23.81 -0.82
CA ARG A 20 -6.07 23.30 -1.89
C ARG A 20 -6.64 21.92 -1.57
N ALA A 21 -5.83 21.02 -1.00
CA ALA A 21 -6.30 19.72 -0.54
C ALA A 21 -7.32 19.87 0.59
N GLY A 22 -7.04 20.72 1.59
CA GLY A 22 -7.96 20.99 2.70
C GLY A 22 -9.31 21.56 2.22
N GLU A 23 -9.28 22.55 1.32
CA GLU A 23 -10.50 23.08 0.71
C GLU A 23 -11.33 22.03 -0.02
N ALA A 24 -10.67 21.14 -0.78
CA ALA A 24 -11.36 20.09 -1.53
C ALA A 24 -12.01 19.05 -0.61
N LEU A 25 -11.49 18.86 0.59
CA LEU A 25 -11.93 17.86 1.55
C LEU A 25 -12.94 18.39 2.58
N LYS A 26 -13.20 19.69 2.64
CA LYS A 26 -14.01 20.34 3.69
C LYS A 26 -15.42 19.76 3.87
N ASP A 27 -16.01 19.22 2.81
CA ASP A 27 -17.35 18.64 2.81
C ASP A 27 -17.36 17.10 2.97
N ALA A 28 -16.19 16.48 3.16
CA ALA A 28 -16.09 15.05 3.45
C ALA A 28 -16.52 14.74 4.88
N ALA A 29 -17.21 13.61 5.09
CA ALA A 29 -17.63 13.15 6.43
C ALA A 29 -16.43 12.84 7.33
N ALA A 30 -15.37 12.28 6.75
CA ALA A 30 -14.05 12.10 7.35
C ALA A 30 -12.99 12.37 6.30
N CYS A 31 -11.96 13.13 6.65
CA CYS A 31 -10.91 13.48 5.69
C CYS A 31 -9.52 13.36 6.28
N ARG A 32 -8.57 13.07 5.39
CA ARG A 32 -7.14 13.05 5.66
C ARG A 32 -6.41 13.97 4.69
N VAL A 33 -5.48 14.76 5.19
CA VAL A 33 -4.50 15.46 4.36
C VAL A 33 -3.19 14.68 4.42
N HIS A 34 -2.74 14.22 3.26
CA HIS A 34 -1.49 13.50 3.10
C HIS A 34 -0.47 14.42 2.44
N THR A 35 0.58 14.78 3.16
CA THR A 35 1.66 15.62 2.62
C THR A 35 2.97 14.87 2.56
N PHE A 36 3.86 15.27 1.65
CA PHE A 36 5.12 14.56 1.42
C PHE A 36 6.24 15.49 0.99
N ILE A 37 7.46 15.09 1.31
CA ILE A 37 8.70 15.67 0.79
C ILE A 37 9.75 14.58 0.63
N ALA A 38 10.63 14.72 -0.37
CA ALA A 38 11.67 13.74 -0.62
C ALA A 38 12.78 13.81 0.43
N THR A 39 13.27 12.64 0.86
CA THR A 39 14.24 12.48 1.95
C THR A 39 15.54 11.81 1.53
N SER A 40 15.61 11.25 0.30
CA SER A 40 16.85 10.66 -0.18
C SER A 40 17.88 11.71 -0.58
N PRO A 41 19.19 11.45 -0.38
CA PRO A 41 20.27 12.39 -0.74
C PRO A 41 20.19 12.86 -2.18
N ILE A 42 19.88 11.95 -3.11
CA ILE A 42 19.77 12.30 -4.54
C ILE A 42 18.62 13.28 -4.81
N HIS A 43 17.45 13.07 -4.17
CA HIS A 43 16.31 13.97 -4.36
C HIS A 43 16.52 15.31 -3.65
N MET A 44 17.06 15.31 -2.44
CA MET A 44 17.36 16.55 -1.72
C MET A 44 18.31 17.43 -2.53
N LYS A 45 19.40 16.84 -3.04
CA LYS A 45 20.43 17.56 -3.77
C LYS A 45 19.99 17.98 -5.19
N MET A 46 19.42 17.05 -5.95
CA MET A 46 19.18 17.26 -7.39
C MET A 46 17.79 17.84 -7.71
N LYS A 47 16.75 17.41 -6.95
CA LYS A 47 15.36 17.82 -7.19
C LYS A 47 14.98 19.03 -6.33
N LEU A 48 15.20 18.96 -5.03
CA LEU A 48 14.82 20.02 -4.09
C LEU A 48 15.84 21.13 -3.99
N ARG A 49 17.12 20.82 -4.14
CA ARG A 49 18.27 21.73 -3.91
C ARG A 49 18.24 22.31 -2.50
N LEU A 50 18.00 21.43 -1.52
CA LEU A 50 17.89 21.75 -0.10
C LEU A 50 18.82 20.86 0.71
N GLU A 51 19.34 21.43 1.80
CA GLU A 51 20.05 20.66 2.83
C GLU A 51 19.07 19.87 3.72
N PRO A 52 19.50 18.77 4.36
CA PRO A 52 18.62 17.92 5.17
C PRO A 52 17.83 18.68 6.25
N ASP A 53 18.45 19.65 6.93
CA ASP A 53 17.76 20.44 7.96
C ASP A 53 16.65 21.32 7.37
N GLN A 54 16.85 21.87 6.18
CA GLN A 54 15.81 22.64 5.47
C GLN A 54 14.64 21.74 5.03
N VAL A 55 14.93 20.49 4.63
CA VAL A 55 13.88 19.48 4.31
C VAL A 55 13.07 19.14 5.56
N LEU A 56 13.75 18.93 6.70
CA LEU A 56 13.10 18.66 7.97
C LEU A 56 12.19 19.83 8.41
N GLU A 57 12.69 21.05 8.37
CA GLU A 57 11.89 22.26 8.69
C GLU A 57 10.63 22.33 7.81
N ARG A 58 10.81 22.16 6.50
CA ARG A 58 9.69 22.20 5.54
C ARG A 58 8.67 21.07 5.78
N ALA A 59 9.10 19.87 6.16
CA ALA A 59 8.23 18.77 6.52
C ALA A 59 7.38 19.10 7.76
N VAL A 60 8.01 19.65 8.80
CA VAL A 60 7.32 20.07 10.05
C VAL A 60 6.30 21.16 9.78
N GLU A 61 6.66 22.18 8.98
CA GLU A 61 5.74 23.27 8.58
C GLU A 61 4.56 22.74 7.79
N ALA A 62 4.79 21.82 6.84
CA ALA A 62 3.75 21.20 6.04
C ALA A 62 2.75 20.42 6.90
N VAL A 63 3.24 19.61 7.85
CA VAL A 63 2.38 18.89 8.79
C VAL A 63 1.58 19.87 9.67
N ARG A 64 2.21 20.90 10.22
CA ARG A 64 1.50 21.93 11.01
C ARG A 64 0.45 22.66 10.17
N ARG A 65 0.73 22.90 8.88
CA ARG A 65 -0.24 23.51 7.97
C ARG A 65 -1.43 22.57 7.72
N ALA A 66 -1.17 21.30 7.42
CA ALA A 66 -2.20 20.29 7.22
C ALA A 66 -3.11 20.12 8.46
N ARG A 67 -2.53 20.21 9.64
CA ARG A 67 -3.26 20.18 10.94
C ARG A 67 -4.31 21.29 11.11
N ARG A 68 -4.25 22.35 10.33
CA ARG A 68 -5.29 23.40 10.36
C ARG A 68 -6.59 22.94 9.70
N TRP A 69 -6.52 21.90 8.85
CA TRP A 69 -7.64 21.39 8.07
C TRP A 69 -8.25 20.13 8.68
N THR A 70 -7.44 19.27 9.28
CA THR A 70 -7.88 18.01 9.87
C THR A 70 -6.92 17.52 10.95
N ASP A 71 -7.45 16.75 11.90
CA ASP A 71 -6.63 16.03 12.88
C ASP A 71 -5.97 14.75 12.32
N ASP A 72 -6.45 14.24 11.19
CA ASP A 72 -5.89 13.08 10.51
C ASP A 72 -4.92 13.54 9.41
N VAL A 73 -3.65 13.69 9.78
CA VAL A 73 -2.57 14.06 8.86
C VAL A 73 -1.64 12.88 8.67
N GLU A 74 -1.40 12.55 7.40
CA GLU A 74 -0.40 11.58 6.96
C GLU A 74 0.80 12.29 6.36
N PHE A 75 2.00 11.81 6.70
CA PHE A 75 3.25 12.30 6.14
C PHE A 75 4.02 11.17 5.46
N SER A 76 4.47 11.41 4.22
CA SER A 76 5.38 10.50 3.49
C SER A 76 6.78 11.08 3.35
N ALA A 77 7.76 10.26 3.70
CA ALA A 77 9.16 10.49 3.38
C ALA A 77 9.45 9.97 1.95
N GLU A 78 9.17 10.78 0.91
CA GLU A 78 9.36 10.35 -0.49
C GLU A 78 10.77 9.80 -0.71
N ASP A 79 10.86 8.65 -1.40
CA ASP A 79 12.08 7.92 -1.67
C ASP A 79 12.79 7.40 -0.40
N ALA A 80 12.01 7.02 0.61
CA ALA A 80 12.52 6.48 1.86
C ALA A 80 13.40 5.24 1.66
N GLY A 81 13.09 4.42 0.66
CA GLY A 81 13.89 3.23 0.34
C GLY A 81 15.35 3.50 -0.01
N ARG A 82 15.71 4.74 -0.35
CA ARG A 82 17.08 5.19 -0.64
C ARG A 82 17.55 6.32 0.29
N SER A 83 16.81 6.56 1.35
CA SER A 83 17.15 7.58 2.35
C SER A 83 18.04 7.03 3.45
N GLU A 84 18.86 7.90 4.03
CA GLU A 84 19.67 7.55 5.20
C GLU A 84 18.79 7.29 6.43
N LEU A 85 18.97 6.15 7.09
CA LEU A 85 18.11 5.71 8.18
C LEU A 85 18.09 6.72 9.35
N ASP A 86 19.23 7.31 9.68
CA ASP A 86 19.31 8.31 10.75
C ASP A 86 18.51 9.57 10.42
N PHE A 87 18.52 9.99 9.16
CA PHE A 87 17.68 11.11 8.73
C PHE A 87 16.19 10.75 8.73
N LEU A 88 15.85 9.52 8.31
CA LEU A 88 14.47 9.03 8.40
C LEU A 88 13.96 9.02 9.86
N CYS A 89 14.79 8.60 10.82
CA CYS A 89 14.43 8.65 12.24
C CYS A 89 14.18 10.08 12.70
N ARG A 90 15.07 11.02 12.38
CA ARG A 90 14.95 12.44 12.76
C ARG A 90 13.71 13.08 12.20
N ILE A 91 13.43 12.92 10.91
CA ILE A 91 12.27 13.55 10.27
C ILE A 91 10.97 12.90 10.75
N THR A 92 10.95 11.58 10.97
CA THR A 92 9.78 10.87 11.51
C THR A 92 9.42 11.39 12.91
N GLU A 93 10.39 11.48 13.82
CA GLU A 93 10.17 12.05 15.15
C GLU A 93 9.59 13.46 15.08
N ALA A 94 10.20 14.32 14.26
CA ALA A 94 9.81 15.72 14.15
C ALA A 94 8.39 15.92 13.57
N VAL A 95 7.99 15.12 12.56
CA VAL A 95 6.66 15.23 11.96
C VAL A 95 5.56 14.62 12.86
N ILE A 96 5.87 13.57 13.64
CA ILE A 96 4.97 13.05 14.67
C ILE A 96 4.73 14.11 15.75
N GLU A 97 5.79 14.75 16.22
CA GLU A 97 5.67 15.85 17.20
C GLU A 97 4.89 17.04 16.62
N ALA A 98 5.00 17.32 15.31
CA ALA A 98 4.22 18.33 14.62
C ALA A 98 2.72 17.95 14.47
N GLY A 99 2.37 16.69 14.69
CA GLY A 99 0.99 16.18 14.74
C GLY A 99 0.61 15.23 13.60
N ALA A 100 1.55 14.67 12.85
CA ALA A 100 1.26 13.57 11.93
C ALA A 100 0.80 12.34 12.73
N ARG A 101 -0.27 11.70 12.26
CA ARG A 101 -0.87 10.50 12.87
C ARG A 101 -0.55 9.23 12.09
N THR A 102 -0.17 9.37 10.85
CA THR A 102 0.27 8.27 9.99
C THR A 102 1.59 8.67 9.35
N ILE A 103 2.56 7.77 9.42
CA ILE A 103 3.88 7.91 8.79
C ILE A 103 3.99 6.87 7.70
N ASN A 104 4.01 7.33 6.47
CA ASN A 104 4.12 6.47 5.31
C ASN A 104 5.56 6.41 4.81
N ILE A 105 6.06 5.21 4.63
CA ILE A 105 7.41 4.90 4.18
C ILE A 105 7.33 4.31 2.77
N PRO A 106 7.59 5.11 1.73
CA PRO A 106 7.45 4.64 0.36
C PRO A 106 8.76 4.04 -0.20
N ASP A 107 8.61 2.90 -0.87
CA ASP A 107 9.57 2.39 -1.84
C ASP A 107 9.25 2.97 -3.22
N THR A 108 9.59 4.25 -3.38
CA THR A 108 9.14 5.10 -4.48
C THR A 108 9.57 4.62 -5.87
N VAL A 109 10.71 3.96 -5.95
CA VAL A 109 11.27 3.46 -7.23
C VAL A 109 11.26 1.94 -7.33
N GLY A 110 10.60 1.24 -6.39
CA GLY A 110 10.51 -0.22 -6.38
C GLY A 110 11.86 -0.92 -6.28
N TYR A 111 12.77 -0.35 -5.49
CA TYR A 111 14.18 -0.74 -5.38
C TYR A 111 14.47 -1.73 -4.26
N ASN A 112 13.67 -1.70 -3.19
CA ASN A 112 13.92 -2.51 -2.01
C ASN A 112 13.62 -4.00 -2.23
N VAL A 113 14.28 -4.81 -1.40
CA VAL A 113 13.95 -6.22 -1.21
C VAL A 113 13.28 -6.41 0.16
N PRO A 114 12.49 -7.49 0.36
CA PRO A 114 11.61 -7.61 1.55
C PRO A 114 12.34 -7.48 2.89
N ASP A 115 13.46 -8.15 3.09
CA ASP A 115 14.22 -8.10 4.36
C ASP A 115 14.78 -6.71 4.66
N GLN A 116 15.29 -6.03 3.63
CA GLN A 116 15.81 -4.66 3.76
C GLN A 116 14.69 -3.70 4.13
N PHE A 117 13.54 -3.80 3.45
CA PHE A 117 12.42 -2.92 3.71
C PHE A 117 11.81 -3.15 5.11
N ALA A 118 11.65 -4.43 5.49
CA ALA A 118 11.22 -4.80 6.84
C ALA A 118 12.19 -4.30 7.92
N HIS A 119 13.51 -4.35 7.66
CA HIS A 119 14.52 -3.79 8.58
C HIS A 119 14.33 -2.28 8.77
N THR A 120 14.09 -1.53 7.70
CA THR A 120 13.82 -0.08 7.79
C THR A 120 12.61 0.20 8.68
N ILE A 121 11.50 -0.50 8.49
CA ILE A 121 10.29 -0.32 9.30
C ILE A 121 10.54 -0.65 10.78
N ARG A 122 11.16 -1.79 11.08
CA ARG A 122 11.51 -2.15 12.47
C ARG A 122 12.40 -1.08 13.11
N SER A 123 13.44 -0.66 12.41
CA SER A 123 14.37 0.35 12.91
C SER A 123 13.68 1.68 13.21
N LEU A 124 12.74 2.13 12.39
CA LEU A 124 11.97 3.34 12.66
C LEU A 124 11.10 3.18 13.92
N ILE A 125 10.37 2.07 14.03
CA ILE A 125 9.50 1.80 15.19
C ILE A 125 10.32 1.69 16.49
N GLU A 126 11.51 1.09 16.45
CA GLU A 126 12.37 0.88 17.62
C GLU A 126 13.15 2.13 18.02
N ARG A 127 13.60 2.94 17.06
CA ARG A 127 14.54 4.04 17.29
C ARG A 127 13.87 5.40 17.45
N VAL A 128 12.67 5.59 16.91
CA VAL A 128 11.95 6.86 17.01
C VAL A 128 11.22 6.93 18.36
N PRO A 129 11.56 7.88 19.24
CA PRO A 129 11.07 7.89 20.63
C PRO A 129 9.55 8.03 20.77
N ASN A 130 8.88 8.65 19.80
CA ASN A 130 7.43 8.89 19.79
C ASN A 130 6.71 8.05 18.72
N ALA A 131 7.30 6.94 18.25
CA ALA A 131 6.74 6.06 17.22
C ALA A 131 5.35 5.50 17.60
N ASP A 132 5.13 5.28 18.89
CA ASP A 132 3.86 4.80 19.45
C ASP A 132 2.67 5.74 19.24
N LYS A 133 2.92 7.01 18.91
CA LYS A 133 1.89 8.03 18.65
C LYS A 133 1.39 8.05 17.21
N ALA A 134 1.95 7.22 16.33
CA ALA A 134 1.59 7.19 14.92
C ALA A 134 1.40 5.77 14.38
N VAL A 135 0.60 5.62 13.34
CA VAL A 135 0.49 4.40 12.54
C VAL A 135 1.56 4.41 11.47
N PHE A 136 2.36 3.36 11.38
CA PHE A 136 3.29 3.19 10.27
C PHE A 136 2.57 2.60 9.07
N SER A 137 2.72 3.26 7.95
CA SER A 137 2.17 2.94 6.63
C SER A 137 3.29 2.66 5.65
N VAL A 138 3.01 1.87 4.62
CA VAL A 138 3.94 1.61 3.53
C VAL A 138 3.27 1.77 2.17
N HIS A 139 4.07 2.19 1.19
CA HIS A 139 3.68 2.35 -0.19
C HIS A 139 4.78 1.79 -1.08
N CYS A 140 4.50 0.75 -1.84
CA CYS A 140 5.52 0.06 -2.62
C CYS A 140 5.18 0.07 -4.11
N HIS A 141 6.15 0.51 -4.93
CA HIS A 141 6.10 0.38 -6.38
C HIS A 141 6.64 -0.98 -6.83
N ASN A 142 6.25 -1.43 -8.02
CA ASN A 142 6.42 -2.81 -8.46
C ASN A 142 7.47 -2.99 -9.55
N ASP A 143 8.47 -2.11 -9.62
CA ASP A 143 9.48 -2.10 -10.68
C ASP A 143 10.30 -3.40 -10.77
N LEU A 144 10.55 -4.02 -9.63
CA LEU A 144 11.20 -5.34 -9.54
C LEU A 144 10.20 -6.50 -9.32
N GLY A 145 8.90 -6.25 -9.37
CA GLY A 145 7.88 -7.27 -9.07
C GLY A 145 7.76 -7.62 -7.59
N LEU A 146 8.23 -6.76 -6.68
CA LEU A 146 8.32 -7.05 -5.25
C LEU A 146 7.38 -6.20 -4.38
N ALA A 147 6.52 -5.38 -4.96
CA ALA A 147 5.69 -4.44 -4.21
C ALA A 147 4.83 -5.12 -3.14
N VAL A 148 4.17 -6.22 -3.48
CA VAL A 148 3.36 -7.00 -2.53
C VAL A 148 4.24 -7.66 -1.47
N ALA A 149 5.36 -8.25 -1.86
CA ALA A 149 6.28 -8.91 -0.92
C ALA A 149 6.88 -7.91 0.07
N ASN A 150 7.31 -6.73 -0.41
CA ASN A 150 7.82 -5.64 0.43
C ASN A 150 6.77 -5.14 1.41
N SER A 151 5.54 -4.90 0.94
CA SER A 151 4.42 -4.46 1.78
C SER A 151 4.09 -5.48 2.88
N LEU A 152 4.02 -6.76 2.54
CA LEU A 152 3.75 -7.83 3.51
C LEU A 152 4.89 -8.00 4.53
N ALA A 153 6.15 -7.89 4.09
CA ALA A 153 7.31 -7.90 4.98
C ALA A 153 7.29 -6.72 5.97
N ALA A 154 6.87 -5.54 5.49
CA ALA A 154 6.67 -4.36 6.34
C ALA A 154 5.53 -4.55 7.36
N VAL A 155 4.43 -5.19 6.97
CA VAL A 155 3.34 -5.54 7.90
C VAL A 155 3.83 -6.47 9.00
N LEU A 156 4.63 -7.49 8.68
CA LEU A 156 5.26 -8.36 9.68
C LEU A 156 6.26 -7.61 10.56
N ALA A 157 6.87 -6.54 10.04
CA ALA A 157 7.79 -5.68 10.78
C ALA A 157 7.10 -4.63 11.67
N GLY A 158 5.76 -4.49 11.61
CA GLY A 158 4.99 -3.59 12.47
C GLY A 158 4.16 -2.54 11.76
N ALA A 159 4.22 -2.41 10.43
CA ALA A 159 3.32 -1.54 9.68
C ALA A 159 1.85 -1.99 9.85
N ARG A 160 0.94 -1.02 9.90
CA ARG A 160 -0.50 -1.28 10.10
C ARG A 160 -1.39 -0.62 9.05
N GLN A 161 -0.81 0.09 8.11
CA GLN A 161 -1.46 0.60 6.90
C GLN A 161 -0.63 0.21 5.68
N VAL A 162 -1.30 -0.16 4.59
CA VAL A 162 -0.67 -0.39 3.28
C VAL A 162 -1.40 0.44 2.24
N GLU A 163 -0.69 1.35 1.59
CA GLU A 163 -1.18 1.99 0.38
C GLU A 163 -1.00 1.03 -0.79
N CYS A 164 -2.10 0.66 -1.41
CA CYS A 164 -2.15 -0.28 -2.52
C CYS A 164 -3.27 0.08 -3.47
N THR A 165 -3.28 -0.53 -4.64
CA THR A 165 -4.27 -0.21 -5.68
C THR A 165 -4.95 -1.47 -6.20
N ILE A 166 -6.19 -1.32 -6.65
CA ILE A 166 -6.91 -2.39 -7.34
C ILE A 166 -6.15 -2.75 -8.61
N ASN A 167 -5.91 -4.03 -8.85
CA ASN A 167 -5.12 -4.58 -9.95
C ASN A 167 -3.64 -4.15 -9.96
N GLY A 168 -3.14 -3.55 -8.90
CA GLY A 168 -1.77 -3.05 -8.84
C GLY A 168 -1.52 -1.87 -9.79
N LEU A 169 -2.55 -1.14 -10.20
CA LEU A 169 -2.40 0.01 -11.09
C LEU A 169 -1.52 1.08 -10.45
N GLY A 170 -0.72 1.76 -11.26
CA GLY A 170 0.17 2.83 -10.80
C GLY A 170 1.19 3.21 -11.86
N GLU A 171 2.10 4.08 -11.50
CA GLU A 171 3.19 4.51 -12.38
C GLU A 171 4.13 3.35 -12.73
N ARG A 172 4.72 3.39 -13.90
CA ARG A 172 5.69 2.43 -14.45
C ARG A 172 5.15 0.99 -14.41
N ALA A 173 5.66 0.15 -13.49
CA ALA A 173 5.21 -1.24 -13.33
C ALA A 173 4.03 -1.40 -12.34
N GLY A 174 3.53 -0.30 -11.80
CA GLY A 174 2.39 -0.26 -10.88
C GLY A 174 2.78 -0.26 -9.41
N ASN A 175 1.77 -0.44 -8.55
CA ASN A 175 1.86 -0.48 -7.10
C ASN A 175 1.61 -1.89 -6.56
N ALA A 176 1.68 -2.06 -5.25
CA ALA A 176 1.18 -3.27 -4.61
C ALA A 176 -0.31 -3.48 -4.93
N SER A 177 -0.68 -4.71 -5.27
CA SER A 177 -2.06 -5.07 -5.58
C SER A 177 -2.88 -5.27 -4.30
N LEU A 178 -3.98 -4.55 -4.15
CA LEU A 178 -4.89 -4.65 -3.00
C LEU A 178 -5.37 -6.08 -2.80
N GLU A 179 -5.84 -6.73 -3.84
CA GLU A 179 -6.35 -8.09 -3.82
C GLU A 179 -5.32 -9.09 -3.29
N GLU A 180 -4.06 -8.94 -3.66
CA GLU A 180 -2.98 -9.82 -3.23
C GLU A 180 -2.60 -9.59 -1.76
N ILE A 181 -2.54 -8.33 -1.31
CA ILE A 181 -2.32 -7.98 0.10
C ILE A 181 -3.44 -8.55 0.98
N VAL A 182 -4.69 -8.23 0.65
CA VAL A 182 -5.87 -8.61 1.44
C VAL A 182 -6.00 -10.12 1.54
N MET A 183 -5.88 -10.82 0.40
CA MET A 183 -6.05 -12.28 0.39
C MET A 183 -4.88 -13.01 1.02
N THR A 184 -3.67 -12.47 0.97
CA THR A 184 -2.52 -13.03 1.70
C THR A 184 -2.74 -12.93 3.21
N VAL A 185 -3.11 -11.77 3.73
CA VAL A 185 -3.39 -11.58 5.17
C VAL A 185 -4.53 -12.49 5.62
N ARG A 186 -5.60 -12.59 4.84
CA ARG A 186 -6.76 -13.46 5.14
C ARG A 186 -6.41 -14.94 5.12
N THR A 187 -5.68 -15.40 4.09
CA THR A 187 -5.35 -16.83 3.91
C THR A 187 -4.29 -17.29 4.90
N ARG A 188 -3.34 -16.41 5.22
CA ARG A 188 -2.20 -16.72 6.11
C ARG A 188 -2.35 -16.05 7.48
N ARG A 189 -3.55 -16.16 8.08
CA ARG A 189 -3.80 -15.71 9.47
C ARG A 189 -2.85 -16.32 10.49
N ASP A 190 -2.42 -17.55 10.23
CA ASP A 190 -1.42 -18.26 11.02
C ASP A 190 -0.07 -17.54 11.11
N VAL A 191 0.26 -16.72 10.10
CA VAL A 191 1.51 -15.96 10.02
C VAL A 191 1.31 -14.50 10.45
N PHE A 192 0.27 -13.86 9.93
CA PHE A 192 0.07 -12.42 10.12
C PHE A 192 -0.60 -12.07 11.46
N HIS A 193 -1.47 -12.93 11.98
CA HIS A 193 -2.30 -12.66 13.17
C HIS A 193 -3.06 -11.33 13.11
N LEU A 194 -3.45 -10.93 11.90
CA LEU A 194 -4.13 -9.67 11.58
C LEU A 194 -5.36 -9.93 10.72
N GLU A 195 -6.25 -8.96 10.69
CA GLU A 195 -7.45 -8.96 9.86
C GLU A 195 -7.58 -7.62 9.12
N THR A 196 -8.31 -7.64 8.01
CA THR A 196 -8.73 -6.45 7.28
C THR A 196 -10.26 -6.35 7.31
N GLY A 197 -10.80 -5.13 7.25
CA GLY A 197 -12.24 -4.89 7.13
C GLY A 197 -12.77 -4.95 5.69
N ILE A 198 -11.95 -5.39 4.73
CA ILE A 198 -12.34 -5.45 3.32
C ILE A 198 -13.32 -6.60 3.09
N ASP A 199 -14.46 -6.31 2.45
CA ASP A 199 -15.35 -7.33 1.91
C ASP A 199 -14.71 -7.97 0.68
N THR A 200 -14.09 -9.14 0.88
CA THR A 200 -13.34 -9.81 -0.16
C THR A 200 -14.21 -10.26 -1.33
N THR A 201 -15.51 -10.47 -1.14
CA THR A 201 -16.45 -10.84 -2.23
C THR A 201 -16.59 -9.73 -3.28
N GLN A 202 -16.17 -8.51 -2.97
CA GLN A 202 -16.16 -7.38 -3.89
C GLN A 202 -14.84 -7.23 -4.68
N ILE A 203 -13.84 -8.04 -4.42
CA ILE A 203 -12.52 -7.93 -5.07
C ILE A 203 -12.63 -8.10 -6.59
N VAL A 204 -13.21 -9.19 -7.06
CA VAL A 204 -13.35 -9.43 -8.51
C VAL A 204 -14.31 -8.44 -9.19
N PRO A 205 -15.49 -8.12 -8.63
CA PRO A 205 -16.32 -7.04 -9.14
C PRO A 205 -15.60 -5.70 -9.27
N ALA A 206 -14.87 -5.28 -8.23
CA ALA A 206 -14.08 -4.04 -8.23
C ALA A 206 -12.96 -4.07 -9.28
N SER A 207 -12.23 -5.18 -9.36
CA SER A 207 -11.17 -5.38 -10.36
C SER A 207 -11.70 -5.22 -11.79
N ARG A 208 -12.84 -5.83 -12.10
CA ARG A 208 -13.49 -5.72 -13.42
C ARG A 208 -13.95 -4.30 -13.70
N LEU A 209 -14.56 -3.63 -12.73
CA LEU A 209 -15.00 -2.25 -12.86
C LEU A 209 -13.83 -1.32 -13.18
N VAL A 210 -12.74 -1.43 -12.43
CA VAL A 210 -11.54 -0.62 -12.66
C VAL A 210 -10.93 -0.90 -14.03
N ALA A 211 -10.80 -2.18 -14.43
CA ALA A 211 -10.29 -2.54 -15.75
C ALA A 211 -11.14 -1.96 -16.88
N ASN A 212 -12.47 -1.98 -16.74
CA ASN A 212 -13.39 -1.43 -17.73
C ASN A 212 -13.30 0.10 -17.83
N ILE A 213 -13.20 0.80 -16.69
CA ILE A 213 -13.14 2.27 -16.67
C ILE A 213 -11.81 2.77 -17.20
N THR A 214 -10.72 2.12 -16.83
CA THR A 214 -9.36 2.57 -17.18
C THR A 214 -8.90 2.09 -18.54
N GLY A 215 -9.51 1.04 -19.09
CA GLY A 215 -9.08 0.37 -20.32
C GLY A 215 -7.83 -0.51 -20.13
N PHE A 216 -7.33 -0.69 -18.90
CA PHE A 216 -6.21 -1.59 -18.61
C PHE A 216 -6.73 -3.01 -18.31
N PRO A 217 -6.54 -3.98 -19.21
CA PRO A 217 -7.01 -5.34 -18.99
C PRO A 217 -6.20 -6.05 -17.89
N VAL A 218 -6.88 -6.89 -17.12
CA VAL A 218 -6.22 -7.77 -16.15
C VAL A 218 -5.58 -8.94 -16.90
N GLN A 219 -4.31 -9.23 -16.60
CA GLN A 219 -3.63 -10.41 -17.16
C GLN A 219 -4.36 -11.69 -16.76
N PRO A 220 -4.56 -12.66 -17.68
CA PRO A 220 -5.30 -13.89 -17.38
C PRO A 220 -4.74 -14.69 -16.21
N ASN A 221 -3.44 -14.67 -16.01
CA ASN A 221 -2.72 -15.38 -14.94
C ASN A 221 -2.44 -14.50 -13.70
N LYS A 222 -3.03 -13.28 -13.61
CA LYS A 222 -2.87 -12.47 -12.41
C LYS A 222 -3.48 -13.17 -11.21
N ALA A 223 -2.74 -13.15 -10.10
CA ALA A 223 -3.22 -13.73 -8.83
C ALA A 223 -4.61 -13.16 -8.45
N ILE A 224 -5.46 -13.97 -7.89
CA ILE A 224 -6.78 -13.65 -7.32
C ILE A 224 -7.83 -13.25 -8.38
N VAL A 225 -7.53 -12.30 -9.26
CA VAL A 225 -8.51 -11.66 -10.15
C VAL A 225 -8.36 -12.05 -11.62
N GLY A 226 -7.29 -12.69 -12.01
CA GLY A 226 -7.08 -13.16 -13.38
C GLY A 226 -8.05 -14.28 -13.76
N ALA A 227 -8.42 -14.37 -15.04
CA ALA A 227 -9.39 -15.35 -15.53
C ALA A 227 -8.98 -16.81 -15.28
N ASN A 228 -7.68 -17.06 -15.13
CA ASN A 228 -7.10 -18.38 -14.87
C ASN A 228 -6.80 -18.63 -13.38
N ALA A 229 -7.06 -17.67 -12.49
CA ALA A 229 -6.67 -17.77 -11.08
C ALA A 229 -7.26 -18.99 -10.35
N PHE A 230 -8.43 -19.48 -10.81
CA PHE A 230 -9.12 -20.65 -10.28
C PHE A 230 -9.41 -21.70 -11.38
N ALA A 231 -8.59 -21.75 -12.42
CA ALA A 231 -8.72 -22.71 -13.50
C ALA A 231 -7.73 -23.87 -13.33
N HIS A 232 -8.20 -25.10 -13.48
CA HIS A 232 -7.38 -26.31 -13.44
C HIS A 232 -7.48 -27.01 -14.79
N GLU A 233 -6.35 -27.21 -15.48
CA GLU A 233 -6.26 -27.91 -16.77
C GLU A 233 -5.62 -29.29 -16.63
N SER A 234 -4.65 -29.46 -15.73
CA SER A 234 -3.97 -30.73 -15.50
C SER A 234 -4.91 -31.77 -14.89
N GLY A 235 -4.98 -32.96 -15.51
CA GLY A 235 -5.82 -34.06 -15.00
C GLY A 235 -5.46 -34.49 -13.57
N ILE A 236 -4.19 -34.41 -13.17
CA ILE A 236 -3.76 -34.71 -11.79
C ILE A 236 -4.33 -33.67 -10.82
N HIS A 237 -4.33 -32.40 -11.20
CA HIS A 237 -4.90 -31.32 -10.37
C HIS A 237 -6.43 -31.45 -10.29
N GLN A 238 -7.08 -31.74 -11.41
CA GLN A 238 -8.54 -31.96 -11.45
C GLN A 238 -8.97 -33.15 -10.58
N ASP A 239 -8.26 -34.27 -10.67
CA ASP A 239 -8.53 -35.44 -9.81
C ASP A 239 -8.34 -35.12 -8.32
N GLY A 240 -7.29 -34.35 -7.98
CA GLY A 240 -7.06 -33.89 -6.62
C GLY A 240 -8.18 -33.00 -6.11
N VAL A 241 -8.58 -31.97 -6.86
CA VAL A 241 -9.66 -31.04 -6.50
C VAL A 241 -11.01 -31.75 -6.37
N LEU A 242 -11.31 -32.73 -7.25
CA LEU A 242 -12.53 -33.54 -7.18
C LEU A 242 -12.57 -34.41 -5.92
N LYS A 243 -11.43 -34.91 -5.44
CA LYS A 243 -11.32 -35.66 -4.21
C LYS A 243 -11.37 -34.80 -2.96
N HIS A 244 -10.61 -33.69 -2.96
CA HIS A 244 -10.59 -32.71 -1.89
C HIS A 244 -10.04 -31.37 -2.41
N ARG A 245 -10.84 -30.30 -2.35
CA ARG A 245 -10.49 -28.99 -2.92
C ARG A 245 -9.16 -28.45 -2.40
N GLU A 246 -8.89 -28.56 -1.12
CA GLU A 246 -7.68 -28.05 -0.47
C GLU A 246 -6.38 -28.71 -0.94
N THR A 247 -6.46 -29.76 -1.78
CA THR A 247 -5.24 -30.36 -2.38
C THR A 247 -4.50 -29.39 -3.31
N TYR A 248 -5.24 -28.48 -3.97
CA TYR A 248 -4.69 -27.51 -4.92
C TYR A 248 -5.31 -26.11 -4.81
N GLU A 249 -6.23 -25.88 -3.87
CA GLU A 249 -6.87 -24.58 -3.65
C GLU A 249 -6.59 -24.09 -2.22
N ILE A 250 -5.94 -22.95 -2.07
CA ILE A 250 -5.70 -22.30 -0.77
C ILE A 250 -6.79 -21.31 -0.38
N MET A 251 -7.70 -20.99 -1.30
CA MET A 251 -8.88 -20.15 -1.13
C MET A 251 -9.95 -20.57 -2.14
N ARG A 252 -11.22 -20.23 -1.88
CA ARG A 252 -12.31 -20.54 -2.80
C ARG A 252 -12.58 -19.35 -3.72
N ALA A 253 -13.00 -19.63 -4.95
CA ALA A 253 -13.34 -18.60 -5.94
C ALA A 253 -14.44 -17.65 -5.43
N GLU A 254 -15.41 -18.17 -4.70
CA GLU A 254 -16.52 -17.41 -4.13
C GLU A 254 -16.05 -16.43 -3.07
N ASP A 255 -14.95 -16.70 -2.35
CA ASP A 255 -14.39 -15.83 -1.32
C ASP A 255 -13.93 -14.47 -1.88
N VAL A 256 -13.65 -14.40 -3.17
CA VAL A 256 -13.20 -13.19 -3.87
C VAL A 256 -14.21 -12.66 -4.89
N GLY A 257 -15.41 -13.26 -4.96
CA GLY A 257 -16.49 -12.81 -5.83
C GLY A 257 -16.49 -13.39 -7.25
N TRP A 258 -15.76 -14.48 -7.50
CA TRP A 258 -15.97 -15.30 -8.69
C TRP A 258 -17.25 -16.13 -8.54
N THR A 259 -18.05 -16.21 -9.61
CA THR A 259 -19.32 -16.94 -9.60
C THR A 259 -19.16 -18.42 -9.94
N THR A 260 -18.06 -18.81 -10.59
CA THR A 260 -17.80 -20.20 -11.01
C THR A 260 -16.32 -20.53 -11.07
N ASN A 261 -15.95 -21.73 -10.63
CA ASN A 261 -14.66 -22.33 -10.96
C ASN A 261 -14.72 -22.86 -12.40
N ARG A 262 -13.67 -22.65 -13.20
CA ARG A 262 -13.54 -23.23 -14.54
C ARG A 262 -12.67 -24.49 -14.47
N MET A 263 -13.27 -25.64 -14.76
CA MET A 263 -12.53 -26.79 -15.24
C MET A 263 -12.33 -26.62 -16.75
N VAL A 264 -11.08 -26.56 -17.19
CA VAL A 264 -10.73 -26.46 -18.61
C VAL A 264 -10.38 -27.87 -19.09
N LEU A 265 -11.00 -28.32 -20.19
CA LEU A 265 -10.67 -29.60 -20.81
C LEU A 265 -9.23 -29.58 -21.32
N GLY A 266 -8.38 -30.43 -20.76
CA GLY A 266 -6.99 -30.64 -21.16
C GLY A 266 -6.81 -31.94 -21.95
N LYS A 267 -5.61 -32.22 -22.40
CA LYS A 267 -5.27 -33.42 -23.23
C LYS A 267 -5.63 -34.76 -22.57
N HIS A 268 -5.82 -34.80 -21.26
CA HIS A 268 -6.07 -36.01 -20.45
C HIS A 268 -7.30 -35.88 -19.52
N SER A 269 -8.18 -34.93 -19.79
CA SER A 269 -9.43 -34.79 -19.04
C SER A 269 -10.60 -35.47 -19.75
#